data_465083855b73d1ad5b6b076d99965744
#
_entry.id   465083855b73d1ad5b6b076d99965744
#
_cell.length_a   1.000
_cell.length_b   1.000
_cell.length_c   1.000
_cell.angle_alpha   90.00
_cell.angle_beta   90.00
_cell.angle_gamma   90.00
#
_symmetry.space_group_name_H-M   'P 1'
#
loop_
_entity.id
_entity.type
_entity.pdbx_description
1 polymer ?
#
loop_
_entity_poly.entity_id
_entity_poly.type
_entity_poly.pdbx_seq_one_letter_code
_entity_poly.pdbx_strand_id
1 'polypeptide(L)' 'GKNHVHLDVRAAPGLQGQERMIALEDECQRLVALGATRLRRHEPAPPMSAGHIVMADPEGNEFCLD' A
#
# COMPACT_ATOMS: atom_id res chain seq x y z
N GLY A 1 22.11 -7.37 3.52
CA GLY A 1 21.51 -6.50 2.69
C GLY A 1 20.43 -5.96 3.43
N LYS A 2 20.62 -4.94 3.79
CA LYS A 2 19.71 -4.42 4.43
C LYS A 2 19.25 -3.29 3.77
N ASN A 3 19.18 -3.32 2.48
CA ASN A 3 18.68 -2.23 1.76
C ASN A 3 17.20 -2.31 1.80
N HIS A 4 16.63 -1.46 2.60
CA HIS A 4 15.23 -1.33 2.61
C HIS A 4 14.90 -0.24 1.63
N VAL A 5 14.80 -0.59 0.39
CA VAL A 5 14.32 0.34 -0.59
C VAL A 5 12.81 0.30 -0.47
N HIS A 6 12.24 1.38 0.02
CA HIS A 6 10.81 1.50 0.06
C HIS A 6 10.34 1.84 -1.33
N LEU A 7 9.70 0.89 -1.95
CA LEU A 7 9.09 1.11 -3.24
C LEU A 7 7.66 1.54 -3.00
N ASP A 8 7.29 2.66 -3.59
CA ASP A 8 5.91 3.13 -3.50
C ASP A 8 5.21 2.81 -4.81
N VAL A 9 4.07 2.14 -4.70
CA VAL A 9 3.25 1.82 -5.85
C VAL A 9 2.02 2.73 -5.78
N ARG A 10 1.86 3.60 -6.78
CA ARG A 10 0.76 4.54 -6.80
C ARG A 10 -0.49 3.86 -7.28
N ALA A 11 -1.41 3.63 -6.37
CA ALA A 11 -2.66 2.95 -6.67
C ALA A 11 -3.87 3.86 -6.57
N ALA A 12 -3.72 5.05 -5.99
CA ALA A 12 -4.83 5.96 -5.80
C ALA A 12 -4.45 7.40 -6.11
N PRO A 13 -3.91 7.69 -7.31
CA PRO A 13 -3.48 9.04 -7.63
C PRO A 13 -4.68 9.98 -7.64
N GLY A 14 -4.55 11.11 -6.93
CA GLY A 14 -5.59 12.11 -6.90
C GLY A 14 -6.77 11.81 -6.01
N LEU A 15 -6.77 10.66 -5.33
CA LEU A 15 -7.86 10.30 -4.43
C LEU A 15 -7.51 10.59 -2.99
N GLN A 16 -8.53 10.85 -2.17
CA GLN A 16 -8.37 11.18 -0.77
C GLN A 16 -9.43 10.48 0.05
N GLY A 17 -9.18 10.34 1.36
CA GLY A 17 -10.15 9.81 2.29
C GLY A 17 -10.58 8.40 1.95
N GLN A 18 -11.90 8.15 2.04
CA GLN A 18 -12.42 6.81 1.82
C GLN A 18 -12.20 6.33 0.39
N GLU A 19 -12.36 7.22 -0.59
CA GLU A 19 -12.16 6.83 -1.98
C GLU A 19 -10.75 6.34 -2.20
N ARG A 20 -9.77 7.02 -1.58
CA ARG A 20 -8.38 6.59 -1.66
C ARG A 20 -8.20 5.21 -1.04
N MET A 21 -8.76 4.99 0.15
CA MET A 21 -8.57 3.71 0.83
C MET A 21 -9.26 2.57 0.10
N ILE A 22 -10.42 2.82 -0.52
CA ILE A 22 -11.08 1.81 -1.33
C ILE A 22 -10.21 1.41 -2.51
N ALA A 23 -9.61 2.39 -3.19
CA ALA A 23 -8.74 2.10 -4.32
C ALA A 23 -7.51 1.32 -3.87
N LEU A 24 -6.93 1.67 -2.71
CA LEU A 24 -5.78 0.95 -2.19
C LEU A 24 -6.13 -0.49 -1.84
N GLU A 25 -7.30 -0.73 -1.24
CA GLU A 25 -7.71 -2.09 -0.90
C GLU A 25 -7.99 -2.91 -2.15
N ASP A 26 -8.58 -2.30 -3.18
CA ASP A 26 -8.81 -3.02 -4.43
C ASP A 26 -7.50 -3.46 -5.05
N GLU A 27 -6.51 -2.58 -5.08
CA GLU A 27 -5.21 -2.95 -5.62
C GLU A 27 -4.52 -3.98 -4.73
N CYS A 28 -4.69 -3.86 -3.42
CA CYS A 28 -4.14 -4.83 -2.49
C CYS A 28 -4.68 -6.22 -2.79
N GLN A 29 -5.99 -6.35 -2.99
CA GLN A 29 -6.59 -7.64 -3.29
C GLN A 29 -6.05 -8.22 -4.59
N ARG A 30 -5.87 -7.38 -5.60
CA ARG A 30 -5.32 -7.82 -6.88
C ARG A 30 -3.91 -8.37 -6.68
N LEU A 31 -3.09 -7.68 -5.89
CA LEU A 31 -1.72 -8.10 -5.66
C LEU A 31 -1.63 -9.35 -4.79
N VAL A 32 -2.52 -9.49 -3.81
CA VAL A 32 -2.55 -10.70 -2.98
C VAL A 32 -2.86 -11.90 -3.86
N ALA A 33 -3.75 -11.75 -4.83
CA ALA A 33 -4.05 -12.83 -5.76
C ALA A 33 -2.84 -13.22 -6.61
N LEU A 34 -1.88 -12.29 -6.75
CA LEU A 34 -0.65 -12.56 -7.50
C LEU A 34 0.49 -13.03 -6.60
N GLY A 35 0.25 -13.20 -5.31
CA GLY A 35 1.26 -13.74 -4.40
C GLY A 35 1.80 -12.77 -3.37
N ALA A 36 1.37 -11.52 -3.36
CA ALA A 36 1.82 -10.58 -2.35
C ALA A 36 1.10 -10.82 -1.02
N THR A 37 1.67 -10.28 0.04
CA THR A 37 1.09 -10.37 1.38
C THR A 37 0.72 -8.98 1.86
N ARG A 38 -0.49 -8.84 2.40
CA ARG A 38 -0.92 -7.60 3.02
C ARG A 38 -0.41 -7.59 4.45
N LEU A 39 0.38 -6.59 4.81
CA LEU A 39 0.96 -6.52 6.14
C LEU A 39 0.14 -5.65 7.09
N ARG A 40 -0.15 -4.41 6.69
CA ARG A 40 -0.92 -3.52 7.55
C ARG A 40 -1.46 -2.35 6.76
N ARG A 41 -2.53 -1.78 7.27
CA ARG A 41 -3.17 -0.60 6.69
C ARG A 41 -2.99 0.57 7.65
N HIS A 42 -2.62 1.70 7.10
CA HIS A 42 -2.52 2.95 7.86
C HIS A 42 -3.64 3.86 7.40
N GLU A 43 -4.52 4.22 8.34
CA GLU A 43 -5.67 5.05 8.03
C GLU A 43 -5.23 6.48 7.71
N PRO A 44 -6.02 7.20 6.93
CA PRO A 44 -5.73 8.62 6.71
C PRO A 44 -5.74 9.38 8.03
N ALA A 45 -4.74 10.21 8.22
CA ALA A 45 -4.60 11.05 9.41
C ALA A 45 -4.04 12.39 8.99
N PRO A 46 -4.82 13.18 8.22
CA PRO A 46 -4.32 14.44 7.71
C PRO A 46 -4.07 15.44 8.82
N PRO A 47 -3.11 16.33 8.66
CA PRO A 47 -2.26 16.45 7.47
C PRO A 47 -1.05 15.53 7.51
N MET A 48 -0.90 14.68 8.52
CA MET A 48 0.29 13.89 8.72
C MET A 48 0.42 12.75 7.72
N SER A 49 -0.68 12.13 7.34
CA SER A 49 -0.68 11.00 6.43
C SER A 49 -1.95 10.98 5.62
N ALA A 50 -1.82 10.63 4.35
CA ALA A 50 -2.98 10.45 3.50
C ALA A 50 -3.54 9.04 3.57
N GLY A 51 -2.85 8.14 4.27
CA GLY A 51 -3.23 6.75 4.35
C GLY A 51 -2.51 5.90 3.32
N HIS A 52 -2.14 4.68 3.69
CA HIS A 52 -1.44 3.78 2.78
C HIS A 52 -1.57 2.35 3.29
N ILE A 53 -1.20 1.38 2.44
CA ILE A 53 -1.16 -0.02 2.83
C ILE A 53 0.25 -0.53 2.61
N VAL A 54 0.80 -1.21 3.62
CA VAL A 54 2.12 -1.81 3.52
C VAL A 54 1.95 -3.27 3.14
N MET A 55 2.69 -3.69 2.13
CA MET A 55 2.63 -5.04 1.60
C MET A 55 4.01 -5.63 1.50
N ALA A 56 4.09 -6.93 1.27
CA ALA A 56 5.35 -7.60 0.97
C ALA A 56 5.17 -8.43 -0.29
N ASP A 57 6.21 -8.48 -1.11
CA ASP A 57 6.18 -9.34 -2.28
C ASP A 57 6.50 -10.80 -1.86
N PRO A 58 6.42 -11.78 -2.78
CA PRO A 58 6.66 -13.17 -2.41
C PRO A 58 8.06 -13.43 -1.84
N GLU A 59 8.99 -12.53 -2.08
CA GLU A 59 10.34 -12.68 -1.55
C GLU A 59 10.53 -11.94 -0.23
N GLY A 60 9.48 -11.32 0.28
CA GLY A 60 9.55 -10.65 1.57
C GLY A 60 9.95 -9.19 1.50
N ASN A 61 10.11 -8.63 0.32
CA ASN A 61 10.46 -7.21 0.19
C ASN A 61 9.22 -6.37 0.42
N GLU A 62 9.33 -5.37 1.30
CA GLU A 62 8.18 -4.52 1.62
C GLU A 62 8.04 -3.38 0.64
N PHE A 63 6.80 -3.01 0.38
CA PHE A 63 6.46 -1.86 -0.45
C PHE A 63 5.14 -1.27 0.04
N CYS A 64 4.89 -0.03 -0.36
CA CYS A 64 3.67 0.67 0.05
C CYS A 64 2.78 0.93 -1.15
N LEU A 65 1.47 0.76 -0.94
CA LEU A 65 0.47 1.22 -1.88
C LEU A 65 0.03 2.62 -1.46
N ASP A 66 0.13 3.58 -2.33
CA ASP A 66 -0.33 4.94 -2.11
C ASP A 66 -0.85 5.56 -3.42
#